data_182afe8823876fb837b989507498cc61
#
_entry.id   182afe8823876fb837b989507498cc61
#
_cell.length_a   1.000
_cell.length_b   1.000
_cell.length_c   1.000
_cell.angle_alpha   90.00
_cell.angle_beta   90.00
_cell.angle_gamma   90.00
#
_symmetry.space_group_name_H-M   'P 1'
#
loop_
_entity.id
_entity.type
_entity.pdbx_description
1 polymer ?
#
loop_
_entity_poly.entity_id
_entity_poly.type
_entity_poly.pdbx_seq_one_letter_code
_entity_poly.pdbx_strand_id
1 'polypeptide(L)'
;KEQQFTSDVSHELRTPMAVISAQCEYTLEKERSVGEYEDALRVIRRQARKMTKLIDHMLDFARLEMKSGKYAEEAVDMEELVASICSDMKLIREKEIMLDYETEQAVFYGNRELLSRILVNLVSNAYRYGKENGHIFVKLKKEETELVLSVTDDGIGIAEEEQEKIFRRFYQTDVSRGGEGSGLGLAMVYEIVKFYRGKIQVKSEAGSGSVFQVKLPL
;
A
#
# COMPACT_ATOMS: atom_id res chain seq x y z
N LYS A 1 9.80 12.28 -16.97
CA LYS A 1 9.10 11.36 -16.05
C LYS A 1 9.93 10.08 -15.81
N GLU A 2 10.44 9.41 -16.85
CA GLU A 2 11.26 8.19 -16.70
C GLU A 2 12.59 8.45 -15.99
N GLN A 3 13.30 9.53 -16.33
CA GLN A 3 14.56 9.89 -15.66
C GLN A 3 14.38 10.17 -14.16
N GLN A 4 13.30 10.83 -13.79
CA GLN A 4 13.02 11.09 -12.38
C GLN A 4 12.70 9.80 -11.63
N PHE A 5 11.90 8.91 -12.22
CA PHE A 5 11.60 7.60 -11.63
C PHE A 5 12.86 6.77 -11.37
N THR A 6 13.77 6.69 -12.33
CA THR A 6 15.05 5.95 -12.19
C THR A 6 15.94 6.57 -11.10
N SER A 7 15.95 7.90 -10.98
CA SER A 7 16.68 8.61 -9.93
C SER A 7 16.09 8.31 -8.55
N ASP A 8 14.76 8.45 -8.39
CA ASP A 8 14.07 8.24 -7.12
C ASP A 8 14.25 6.80 -6.64
N VAL A 9 14.13 5.83 -7.54
CA VAL A 9 14.41 4.42 -7.28
C VAL A 9 15.84 4.19 -6.78
N SER A 10 16.82 4.79 -7.47
CA SER A 10 18.23 4.64 -7.09
C SER A 10 18.49 5.19 -5.70
N HIS A 11 17.85 6.29 -5.34
CA HIS A 11 17.92 6.85 -3.98
C HIS A 11 17.27 5.96 -2.93
N GLU A 12 16.07 5.44 -3.21
CA GLU A 12 15.35 4.56 -2.30
C GLU A 12 16.00 3.19 -2.10
N LEU A 13 16.76 2.69 -3.07
CA LEU A 13 17.57 1.48 -2.93
C LEU A 13 18.89 1.72 -2.21
N ARG A 14 19.51 2.91 -2.38
CA ARG A 14 20.80 3.23 -1.76
C ARG A 14 20.72 3.28 -0.24
N THR A 15 19.64 3.83 0.31
CA THR A 15 19.47 3.97 1.77
C THR A 15 19.46 2.62 2.49
N PRO A 16 18.61 1.63 2.16
CA PRO A 16 18.64 0.33 2.82
C PRO A 16 19.95 -0.42 2.58
N MET A 17 20.58 -0.28 1.42
CA MET A 17 21.88 -0.87 1.13
C MET A 17 22.96 -0.31 2.05
N ALA A 18 23.00 1.01 2.25
CA ALA A 18 23.96 1.66 3.14
C ALA A 18 23.77 1.19 4.59
N VAL A 19 22.50 1.03 5.04
CA VAL A 19 22.23 0.50 6.39
C VAL A 19 22.69 -0.95 6.53
N ILE A 20 22.48 -1.80 5.52
CA ILE A 20 22.97 -3.18 5.52
C ILE A 20 24.51 -3.19 5.62
N SER A 21 25.20 -2.42 4.75
CA SER A 21 26.67 -2.35 4.76
C SER A 21 27.22 -1.89 6.10
N ALA A 22 26.69 -0.77 6.62
CA ALA A 22 27.12 -0.25 7.93
C ALA A 22 26.87 -1.26 9.07
N GLN A 23 25.73 -1.97 9.04
CA GLN A 23 25.44 -2.99 10.05
C GLN A 23 26.39 -4.19 9.95
N CYS A 24 26.74 -4.62 8.74
CA CYS A 24 27.73 -5.68 8.54
C CYS A 24 29.11 -5.24 9.02
N GLU A 25 29.60 -4.05 8.61
CA GLU A 25 30.89 -3.50 9.02
C GLU A 25 30.98 -3.41 10.56
N TYR A 26 29.99 -2.77 11.20
CA TYR A 26 29.94 -2.66 12.65
C TYR A 26 29.97 -4.02 13.35
N THR A 27 29.23 -5.01 12.81
CA THR A 27 29.12 -6.33 13.43
C THR A 27 30.40 -7.16 13.28
N LEU A 28 31.12 -6.99 12.16
CA LEU A 28 32.35 -7.72 11.83
C LEU A 28 33.63 -7.08 12.39
N GLU A 29 33.58 -5.84 12.88
CA GLU A 29 34.74 -5.12 13.40
C GLU A 29 35.40 -5.81 14.60
N LYS A 30 34.61 -6.50 15.43
CA LYS A 30 35.06 -7.26 16.60
C LYS A 30 34.09 -8.38 16.94
N GLU A 31 34.49 -9.28 17.80
CA GLU A 31 33.57 -10.29 18.36
C GLU A 31 32.42 -9.60 19.12
N ARG A 32 31.23 -10.13 18.92
CA ARG A 32 29.97 -9.64 19.51
C ARG A 32 29.31 -10.77 20.28
N SER A 33 28.42 -10.42 21.18
CA SER A 33 27.54 -11.37 21.83
C SER A 33 26.52 -11.96 20.84
N VAL A 34 25.98 -13.13 21.14
CA VAL A 34 24.93 -13.76 20.31
C VAL A 34 23.74 -12.82 20.09
N GLY A 35 23.32 -12.08 21.13
CA GLY A 35 22.23 -11.12 21.05
C GLY A 35 22.53 -9.97 20.07
N GLU A 36 23.75 -9.43 20.08
CA GLU A 36 24.17 -8.38 19.13
C GLU A 36 24.18 -8.90 17.68
N TYR A 37 24.60 -10.15 17.44
CA TYR A 37 24.52 -10.76 16.12
C TYR A 37 23.06 -10.96 15.67
N GLU A 38 22.17 -11.40 16.57
CA GLU A 38 20.75 -11.54 16.26
C GLU A 38 20.11 -10.21 15.90
N ASP A 39 20.41 -9.14 16.65
CA ASP A 39 19.88 -7.81 16.38
C ASP A 39 20.38 -7.27 15.04
N ALA A 40 21.67 -7.47 14.73
CA ALA A 40 22.23 -7.13 13.43
C ALA A 40 21.49 -7.85 12.27
N LEU A 41 21.28 -9.15 12.42
CA LEU A 41 20.56 -9.96 11.43
C LEU A 41 19.09 -9.51 11.28
N ARG A 42 18.43 -9.11 12.37
CA ARG A 42 17.08 -8.54 12.33
C ARG A 42 17.03 -7.24 11.52
N VAL A 43 18.00 -6.36 11.72
CA VAL A 43 18.13 -5.11 10.96
C VAL A 43 18.36 -5.40 9.48
N ILE A 44 19.34 -6.24 9.14
CA ILE A 44 19.65 -6.63 7.77
C ILE A 44 18.43 -7.25 7.09
N ARG A 45 17.75 -8.19 7.74
CA ARG A 45 16.54 -8.83 7.22
C ARG A 45 15.43 -7.82 6.93
N ARG A 46 15.23 -6.84 7.82
CA ARG A 46 14.23 -5.77 7.63
C ARG A 46 14.54 -4.93 6.39
N GLN A 47 15.81 -4.54 6.19
CA GLN A 47 16.21 -3.76 5.02
C GLN A 47 16.11 -4.58 3.73
N ALA A 48 16.52 -5.83 3.73
CA ALA A 48 16.38 -6.72 2.58
C ALA A 48 14.91 -6.88 2.16
N ARG A 49 14.00 -7.08 3.11
CA ARG A 49 12.55 -7.13 2.85
C ARG A 49 12.01 -5.81 2.25
N LYS A 50 12.51 -4.66 2.75
CA LYS A 50 12.14 -3.35 2.20
C LYS A 50 12.57 -3.24 0.73
N MET A 51 13.78 -3.69 0.40
CA MET A 51 14.29 -3.70 -0.99
C MET A 51 13.48 -4.62 -1.89
N THR A 52 13.16 -5.84 -1.44
CA THR A 52 12.32 -6.77 -2.21
C THR A 52 10.97 -6.14 -2.55
N LYS A 53 10.26 -5.58 -1.56
CA LYS A 53 8.97 -4.89 -1.79
C LYS A 53 9.11 -3.74 -2.79
N LEU A 54 10.21 -2.99 -2.72
CA LEU A 54 10.45 -1.90 -3.65
C LEU A 54 10.62 -2.41 -5.09
N ILE A 55 11.42 -3.46 -5.28
CA ILE A 55 11.64 -4.09 -6.59
C ILE A 55 10.32 -4.65 -7.15
N ASP A 56 9.53 -5.34 -6.33
CA ASP A 56 8.24 -5.88 -6.75
C ASP A 56 7.30 -4.76 -7.23
N HIS A 57 7.18 -3.67 -6.47
CA HIS A 57 6.39 -2.52 -6.88
C HIS A 57 6.88 -1.91 -8.21
N MET A 58 8.20 -1.85 -8.43
CA MET A 58 8.76 -1.33 -9.69
C MET A 58 8.43 -2.22 -10.89
N LEU A 59 8.55 -3.53 -10.72
CA LEU A 59 8.19 -4.49 -11.77
C LEU A 59 6.70 -4.38 -12.11
N ASP A 60 5.87 -4.16 -11.11
CA ASP A 60 4.43 -3.98 -11.29
C ASP A 60 4.10 -2.68 -12.03
N PHE A 61 4.76 -1.57 -11.67
CA PHE A 61 4.63 -0.32 -12.42
C PHE A 61 5.04 -0.49 -13.88
N ALA A 62 6.18 -1.12 -14.12
CA ALA A 62 6.65 -1.37 -15.48
C ALA A 62 5.65 -2.21 -16.29
N ARG A 63 5.07 -3.25 -15.68
CA ARG A 63 4.05 -4.09 -16.32
C ARG A 63 2.77 -3.32 -16.67
N LEU A 64 2.30 -2.46 -15.76
CA LEU A 64 1.11 -1.61 -15.98
C LEU A 64 1.34 -0.57 -17.09
N GLU A 65 2.52 0.08 -17.10
CA GLU A 65 2.88 1.10 -18.12
C GLU A 65 3.03 0.50 -19.51
N MET A 66 3.61 -0.69 -19.62
CA MET A 66 3.81 -1.35 -20.91
C MET A 66 2.49 -1.77 -21.56
N LYS A 67 1.33 -1.62 -20.89
CA LYS A 67 0.02 -2.12 -21.36
C LYS A 67 0.15 -3.53 -21.97
N SER A 68 1.16 -4.26 -21.53
CA SER A 68 1.45 -5.57 -22.09
C SER A 68 0.31 -6.48 -21.67
N GLY A 69 -0.56 -6.82 -22.59
CA GLY A 69 -1.81 -7.58 -22.46
C GLY A 69 -1.70 -8.96 -21.81
N LYS A 70 -0.97 -9.04 -20.70
CA LYS A 70 -0.70 -10.26 -19.94
C LYS A 70 -1.45 -10.33 -18.61
N TYR A 71 -2.24 -9.32 -18.28
CA TYR A 71 -3.17 -9.48 -17.18
C TYR A 71 -4.38 -10.21 -17.71
N ALA A 72 -4.47 -11.52 -17.44
CA ALA A 72 -5.66 -12.27 -17.74
C ALA A 72 -6.84 -11.62 -17.00
N GLU A 73 -7.82 -11.17 -17.76
CA GLU A 73 -9.06 -10.63 -17.20
C GLU A 73 -10.07 -11.76 -17.06
N GLU A 74 -10.76 -11.79 -15.95
CA GLU A 74 -11.76 -12.78 -15.59
C GLU A 74 -12.94 -12.10 -14.89
N ALA A 75 -14.06 -12.78 -14.79
CA ALA A 75 -15.19 -12.34 -13.99
C ALA A 75 -14.85 -12.54 -12.50
N VAL A 76 -14.50 -11.45 -11.80
CA VAL A 76 -14.12 -11.47 -10.38
C VAL A 76 -15.34 -11.18 -9.52
N ASP A 77 -15.68 -12.09 -8.62
CA ASP A 77 -16.63 -11.84 -7.55
C ASP A 77 -15.99 -10.89 -6.53
N MET A 78 -16.45 -9.65 -6.54
CA MET A 78 -15.88 -8.59 -5.70
C MET A 78 -16.31 -8.69 -4.25
N GLU A 79 -17.48 -9.28 -3.97
CA GLU A 79 -17.93 -9.56 -2.59
C GLU A 79 -17.00 -10.59 -1.95
N GLU A 80 -16.77 -11.73 -2.62
CA GLU A 80 -15.84 -12.75 -2.15
C GLU A 80 -14.42 -12.20 -1.97
N LEU A 81 -13.94 -11.40 -2.92
CA LEU A 81 -12.62 -10.80 -2.87
C LEU A 81 -12.44 -9.90 -1.64
N VAL A 82 -13.40 -9.00 -1.40
CA VAL A 82 -13.37 -8.10 -0.23
C VAL A 82 -13.44 -8.90 1.06
N ALA A 83 -14.36 -9.86 1.16
CA ALA A 83 -14.51 -10.69 2.34
C ALA A 83 -13.24 -11.49 2.67
N SER A 84 -12.63 -12.11 1.66
CA SER A 84 -11.38 -12.88 1.83
C SER A 84 -10.25 -11.98 2.33
N ILE A 85 -10.00 -10.85 1.67
CA ILE A 85 -8.91 -9.93 2.05
C ILE A 85 -9.14 -9.34 3.44
N CYS A 86 -10.37 -8.90 3.76
CA CYS A 86 -10.67 -8.37 5.07
C CYS A 86 -10.50 -9.44 6.17
N SER A 87 -10.85 -10.69 5.88
CA SER A 87 -10.65 -11.80 6.82
C SER A 87 -9.17 -12.05 7.10
N ASP A 88 -8.33 -12.06 6.05
CA ASP A 88 -6.88 -12.21 6.19
C ASP A 88 -6.25 -11.03 6.94
N MET A 89 -6.70 -9.80 6.63
CA MET A 89 -6.18 -8.59 7.26
C MET A 89 -6.59 -8.46 8.74
N LYS A 90 -7.74 -9.02 9.15
CA LYS A 90 -8.14 -9.11 10.58
C LYS A 90 -7.15 -9.91 11.43
N LEU A 91 -6.34 -10.79 10.83
CA LEU A 91 -5.29 -11.51 11.54
C LEU A 91 -4.09 -10.62 11.91
N ILE A 92 -3.96 -9.45 11.28
CA ILE A 92 -2.97 -8.44 11.60
C ILE A 92 -3.46 -7.68 12.83
N ARG A 93 -3.05 -8.11 14.02
CA ARG A 93 -3.46 -7.48 15.29
C ARG A 93 -2.52 -6.33 15.71
N GLU A 94 -2.10 -5.53 14.76
CA GLU A 94 -1.34 -4.32 15.06
C GLU A 94 -2.31 -3.24 15.58
N LYS A 95 -1.96 -2.60 16.70
CA LYS A 95 -2.72 -1.50 17.34
C LYS A 95 -4.17 -1.84 17.74
N GLU A 96 -4.54 -3.13 17.80
CA GLU A 96 -5.91 -3.58 18.15
C GLU A 96 -7.03 -2.88 17.36
N ILE A 97 -6.76 -2.55 16.10
CA ILE A 97 -7.72 -1.89 15.22
C ILE A 97 -8.81 -2.88 14.81
N MET A 98 -10.05 -2.48 14.94
CA MET A 98 -11.20 -3.25 14.44
C MET A 98 -11.39 -3.00 12.95
N LEU A 99 -11.47 -4.07 12.16
CA LEU A 99 -11.78 -4.01 10.74
C LEU A 99 -13.15 -4.63 10.49
N ASP A 100 -14.08 -3.82 9.98
CA ASP A 100 -15.39 -4.28 9.54
C ASP A 100 -15.61 -3.99 8.06
N TYR A 101 -16.55 -4.70 7.45
CA TYR A 101 -16.89 -4.51 6.04
C TYR A 101 -18.37 -4.76 5.76
N GLU A 102 -18.86 -4.07 4.73
CA GLU A 102 -20.20 -4.21 4.15
C GLU A 102 -20.05 -4.34 2.64
N THR A 103 -20.64 -5.39 2.06
CA THR A 103 -20.51 -5.68 0.63
C THR A 103 -21.87 -5.89 -0.01
N GLU A 104 -22.00 -5.46 -1.25
CA GLU A 104 -23.09 -5.83 -2.16
C GLU A 104 -22.56 -6.81 -3.21
N GLN A 105 -23.41 -7.74 -3.64
CA GLN A 105 -23.03 -8.68 -4.69
C GLN A 105 -22.68 -7.94 -5.98
N ALA A 106 -21.45 -8.10 -6.42
CA ALA A 106 -20.95 -7.44 -7.62
C ALA A 106 -19.87 -8.28 -8.30
N VAL A 107 -19.98 -8.37 -9.63
CA VAL A 107 -18.96 -8.98 -10.48
C VAL A 107 -18.31 -7.87 -11.29
N PHE A 108 -16.96 -7.85 -11.28
CA PHE A 108 -16.15 -6.95 -12.09
C PHE A 108 -15.30 -7.77 -13.06
N TYR A 109 -15.28 -7.39 -14.33
CA TYR A 109 -14.42 -8.05 -15.32
C TYR A 109 -13.02 -7.43 -15.30
N GLY A 110 -12.07 -8.15 -14.74
CA GLY A 110 -10.72 -7.64 -14.55
C GLY A 110 -9.75 -8.68 -14.02
N ASN A 111 -8.54 -8.26 -13.70
CA ASN A 111 -7.52 -9.13 -13.12
C ASN A 111 -7.64 -9.17 -11.60
N ARG A 112 -7.86 -10.37 -11.02
CA ARG A 112 -8.05 -10.57 -9.57
C ARG A 112 -6.87 -10.04 -8.75
N GLU A 113 -5.64 -10.20 -9.24
CA GLU A 113 -4.45 -9.75 -8.52
C GLU A 113 -4.38 -8.22 -8.44
N LEU A 114 -4.66 -7.51 -9.54
CA LEU A 114 -4.69 -6.04 -9.54
C LEU A 114 -5.79 -5.50 -8.63
N LEU A 115 -6.97 -6.09 -8.66
CA LEU A 115 -8.09 -5.71 -7.79
C LEU A 115 -7.76 -5.97 -6.31
N SER A 116 -7.14 -7.11 -6.00
CA SER A 116 -6.64 -7.42 -4.66
C SER A 116 -5.63 -6.38 -4.17
N ARG A 117 -4.71 -5.94 -5.05
CA ARG A 117 -3.69 -4.93 -4.71
C ARG A 117 -4.30 -3.58 -4.34
N ILE A 118 -5.40 -3.17 -5.00
CA ILE A 118 -6.12 -1.94 -4.60
C ILE A 118 -6.53 -2.05 -3.13
N LEU A 119 -7.24 -3.12 -2.78
CA LEU A 119 -7.79 -3.29 -1.44
C LEU A 119 -6.68 -3.46 -0.38
N VAL A 120 -5.71 -4.32 -0.63
CA VAL A 120 -4.59 -4.56 0.29
C VAL A 120 -3.81 -3.28 0.57
N ASN A 121 -3.52 -2.45 -0.44
CA ASN A 121 -2.82 -1.18 -0.22
C ASN A 121 -3.65 -0.18 0.59
N LEU A 122 -4.95 -0.05 0.30
CA LEU A 122 -5.82 0.87 1.05
C LEU A 122 -6.00 0.43 2.50
N VAL A 123 -6.28 -0.85 2.75
CA VAL A 123 -6.46 -1.39 4.11
C VAL A 123 -5.14 -1.37 4.89
N SER A 124 -4.00 -1.70 4.26
CA SER A 124 -2.68 -1.61 4.90
C SER A 124 -2.34 -0.17 5.32
N ASN A 125 -2.71 0.82 4.50
CA ASN A 125 -2.56 2.22 4.87
C ASN A 125 -3.45 2.59 6.05
N ALA A 126 -4.71 2.14 6.07
CA ALA A 126 -5.62 2.36 7.17
C ALA A 126 -5.10 1.77 8.50
N TYR A 127 -4.54 0.55 8.49
CA TYR A 127 -3.86 -0.02 9.66
C TYR A 127 -2.64 0.79 10.09
N ARG A 128 -1.83 1.20 9.12
CA ARG A 128 -0.59 1.92 9.39
C ARG A 128 -0.82 3.27 10.06
N TYR A 129 -1.77 4.04 9.56
CA TYR A 129 -2.07 5.40 9.98
C TYR A 129 -3.26 5.50 10.93
N GLY A 130 -3.96 4.39 11.17
CA GLY A 130 -5.03 4.27 12.13
C GLY A 130 -4.58 4.52 13.57
N LYS A 131 -5.50 4.92 14.41
CA LYS A 131 -5.31 5.07 15.86
C LYS A 131 -5.20 3.71 16.53
N GLU A 132 -4.55 3.68 17.68
CA GLU A 132 -4.66 2.54 18.59
C GLU A 132 -6.10 2.35 19.05
N ASN A 133 -6.60 1.11 19.04
CA ASN A 133 -8.00 0.78 19.25
C ASN A 133 -8.97 1.48 18.29
N GLY A 134 -8.49 1.83 17.10
CA GLY A 134 -9.26 2.51 16.06
C GLY A 134 -10.17 1.58 15.27
N HIS A 135 -10.78 2.13 14.23
CA HIS A 135 -11.72 1.41 13.39
C HIS A 135 -11.45 1.63 11.90
N ILE A 136 -11.46 0.53 11.15
CA ILE A 136 -11.39 0.53 9.69
C ILE A 136 -12.71 -0.03 9.16
N PHE A 137 -13.31 0.64 8.20
CA PHE A 137 -14.52 0.19 7.55
C PHE A 137 -14.35 0.13 6.04
N VAL A 138 -14.56 -1.07 5.48
CA VAL A 138 -14.49 -1.30 4.03
C VAL A 138 -15.91 -1.44 3.49
N LYS A 139 -16.26 -0.68 2.46
CA LYS A 139 -17.58 -0.74 1.84
C LYS A 139 -17.47 -0.95 0.35
N LEU A 140 -18.19 -1.96 -0.14
CA LEU A 140 -18.36 -2.24 -1.57
C LEU A 140 -19.82 -2.00 -1.95
N LYS A 141 -20.05 -1.16 -2.96
CA LYS A 141 -21.37 -0.89 -3.53
C LYS A 141 -21.34 -1.05 -5.05
N LYS A 142 -22.44 -1.53 -5.58
CA LYS A 142 -22.70 -1.54 -7.02
C LYS A 142 -23.67 -0.41 -7.37
N GLU A 143 -23.18 0.57 -8.11
CA GLU A 143 -24.03 1.61 -8.73
C GLU A 143 -24.37 1.20 -10.18
N GLU A 144 -25.27 1.91 -10.84
CA GLU A 144 -25.76 1.52 -12.19
C GLU A 144 -24.61 1.32 -13.20
N THR A 145 -23.59 2.17 -13.16
CA THR A 145 -22.48 2.19 -14.14
C THR A 145 -21.10 2.03 -13.52
N GLU A 146 -21.01 2.00 -12.20
CA GLU A 146 -19.73 1.98 -11.48
C GLU A 146 -19.78 1.01 -10.30
N LEU A 147 -18.66 0.37 -10.06
CA LEU A 147 -18.38 -0.33 -8.81
C LEU A 147 -17.65 0.64 -7.89
N VAL A 148 -18.17 0.85 -6.69
CA VAL A 148 -17.62 1.79 -5.70
C VAL A 148 -17.05 1.03 -4.51
N LEU A 149 -15.74 1.10 -4.33
CA LEU A 149 -15.03 0.57 -3.18
C LEU A 149 -14.55 1.73 -2.31
N SER A 150 -14.88 1.74 -1.04
CA SER A 150 -14.38 2.73 -0.09
C SER A 150 -13.72 2.08 1.12
N VAL A 151 -12.63 2.69 1.58
CA VAL A 151 -11.93 2.32 2.82
C VAL A 151 -11.88 3.56 3.70
N THR A 152 -12.47 3.46 4.88
CA THR A 152 -12.54 4.52 5.88
C THR A 152 -11.70 4.14 7.08
N ASP A 153 -10.91 5.07 7.60
CA ASP A 153 -10.18 4.96 8.86
C ASP A 153 -10.43 6.19 9.74
N ASP A 154 -10.26 6.02 11.03
CA ASP A 154 -10.33 7.09 12.03
C ASP A 154 -8.93 7.56 12.49
N GLY A 155 -7.93 7.39 11.63
CA GLY A 155 -6.52 7.63 11.89
C GLY A 155 -6.13 9.11 11.98
N ILE A 156 -4.84 9.36 11.68
CA ILE A 156 -4.23 10.70 11.78
C ILE A 156 -4.75 11.70 10.75
N GLY A 157 -5.45 11.23 9.71
CA GLY A 157 -5.90 12.06 8.60
C GLY A 157 -4.77 12.61 7.74
N ILE A 158 -5.15 13.41 6.72
CA ILE A 158 -4.25 13.96 5.71
C ILE A 158 -4.62 15.44 5.51
N ALA A 159 -3.63 16.32 5.65
CA ALA A 159 -3.81 17.74 5.39
C ALA A 159 -4.22 18.00 3.94
N GLU A 160 -5.07 19.01 3.71
CA GLU A 160 -5.66 19.30 2.39
C GLU A 160 -4.60 19.48 1.30
N GLU A 161 -3.52 20.19 1.59
CA GLU A 161 -2.42 20.44 0.66
C GLU A 161 -1.62 19.19 0.28
N GLU A 162 -1.82 18.07 0.98
CA GLU A 162 -1.14 16.81 0.73
C GLU A 162 -2.01 15.79 -0.03
N GLN A 163 -3.33 15.95 -0.03
CA GLN A 163 -4.28 14.96 -0.57
C GLN A 163 -4.06 14.65 -2.07
N GLU A 164 -3.63 15.63 -2.86
CA GLU A 164 -3.27 15.37 -4.25
C GLU A 164 -1.87 14.75 -4.41
N LYS A 165 -0.98 15.00 -3.45
CA LYS A 165 0.43 14.57 -3.53
C LYS A 165 0.62 13.13 -3.11
N ILE A 166 -0.23 12.58 -2.22
CA ILE A 166 -0.13 11.21 -1.70
C ILE A 166 -0.21 10.12 -2.77
N PHE A 167 -0.73 10.45 -3.95
CA PHE A 167 -0.77 9.53 -5.11
C PHE A 167 0.50 9.58 -5.98
N ARG A 168 1.43 10.49 -5.68
CA ARG A 168 2.72 10.54 -6.38
C ARG A 168 3.63 9.43 -5.88
N ARG A 169 4.43 8.86 -6.79
CA ARG A 169 5.43 7.84 -6.47
C ARG A 169 6.44 8.38 -5.45
N PHE A 170 6.79 7.57 -4.45
CA PHE A 170 7.74 7.88 -3.37
C PHE A 170 7.34 9.04 -2.46
N TYR A 171 6.13 9.57 -2.63
CA TYR A 171 5.67 10.64 -1.75
C TYR A 171 5.31 10.08 -0.37
N GLN A 172 5.80 10.75 0.64
CA GLN A 172 5.50 10.49 2.04
C GLN A 172 5.32 11.84 2.74
N THR A 173 4.29 11.94 3.58
CA THR A 173 4.11 13.09 4.45
C THR A 173 5.21 13.13 5.52
N ASP A 174 5.50 14.27 6.12
CA ASP A 174 6.53 14.38 7.15
C ASP A 174 6.29 13.43 8.32
N VAL A 175 5.02 13.23 8.69
CA VAL A 175 4.61 12.27 9.74
C VAL A 175 4.90 10.82 9.32
N SER A 176 4.91 10.51 8.04
CA SER A 176 5.12 9.15 7.52
C SER A 176 6.57 8.79 7.21
N ARG A 177 7.48 9.77 7.18
CA ARG A 177 8.91 9.59 6.81
C ARG A 177 9.73 8.73 7.77
N GLY A 178 9.28 8.46 8.98
CA GLY A 178 9.94 7.56 9.93
C GLY A 178 9.52 6.09 9.85
N GLY A 179 8.54 5.76 9.03
CA GLY A 179 7.93 4.44 8.99
C GLY A 179 8.42 3.52 7.86
N GLU A 180 7.93 2.29 7.84
CA GLU A 180 8.32 1.24 6.87
C GLU A 180 7.73 1.42 5.45
N GLY A 181 7.05 2.52 5.11
CA GLY A 181 6.43 2.76 3.81
C GLY A 181 7.43 3.15 2.74
N SER A 182 7.21 2.67 1.53
CA SER A 182 7.99 3.05 0.35
C SER A 182 7.41 4.26 -0.40
N GLY A 183 6.22 4.77 -0.02
CA GLY A 183 5.51 5.80 -0.77
C GLY A 183 4.99 5.33 -2.15
N LEU A 184 4.93 4.01 -2.37
CA LEU A 184 4.51 3.44 -3.65
C LEU A 184 3.09 2.85 -3.62
N GLY A 185 2.54 2.55 -2.43
CA GLY A 185 1.25 1.85 -2.31
C GLY A 185 0.09 2.62 -2.94
N LEU A 186 -0.11 3.90 -2.56
CA LEU A 186 -1.18 4.72 -3.13
C LEU A 186 -0.94 5.08 -4.59
N ALA A 187 0.32 5.28 -4.99
CA ALA A 187 0.67 5.47 -6.39
C ALA A 187 0.32 4.24 -7.24
N MET A 188 0.51 3.03 -6.70
CA MET A 188 0.10 1.77 -7.34
C MET A 188 -1.43 1.70 -7.47
N VAL A 189 -2.17 2.02 -6.41
CA VAL A 189 -3.64 2.08 -6.47
C VAL A 189 -4.09 3.04 -7.57
N TYR A 190 -3.49 4.24 -7.64
CA TYR A 190 -3.79 5.23 -8.67
C TYR A 190 -3.59 4.70 -10.09
N GLU A 191 -2.45 4.04 -10.35
CA GLU A 191 -2.15 3.50 -11.68
C GLU A 191 -3.06 2.30 -12.04
N ILE A 192 -3.40 1.43 -11.09
CA ILE A 192 -4.35 0.34 -11.33
C ILE A 192 -5.75 0.89 -11.62
N VAL A 193 -6.22 1.85 -10.83
CA VAL A 193 -7.53 2.49 -11.05
C VAL A 193 -7.57 3.18 -12.42
N LYS A 194 -6.51 3.87 -12.80
CA LYS A 194 -6.37 4.48 -14.13
C LYS A 194 -6.33 3.44 -15.25
N PHE A 195 -5.69 2.29 -15.05
CA PHE A 195 -5.68 1.18 -15.99
C PHE A 195 -7.10 0.73 -16.32
N TYR A 196 -7.97 0.63 -15.31
CA TYR A 196 -9.41 0.34 -15.46
C TYR A 196 -10.26 1.56 -15.82
N ARG A 197 -9.65 2.71 -16.19
CA ARG A 197 -10.36 3.97 -16.52
C ARG A 197 -11.26 4.46 -15.38
N GLY A 198 -10.97 4.05 -14.15
CA GLY A 198 -11.68 4.45 -12.94
C GLY A 198 -11.19 5.77 -12.38
N LYS A 199 -11.69 6.10 -11.20
CA LYS A 199 -11.32 7.28 -10.42
C LYS A 199 -11.02 6.90 -8.97
N ILE A 200 -10.00 7.52 -8.39
CA ILE A 200 -9.74 7.44 -6.95
C ILE A 200 -9.82 8.85 -6.36
N GLN A 201 -10.43 8.95 -5.21
CA GLN A 201 -10.57 10.19 -4.45
C GLN A 201 -10.27 9.92 -2.98
N VAL A 202 -9.79 10.96 -2.29
CA VAL A 202 -9.62 10.95 -0.84
C VAL A 202 -10.42 12.11 -0.26
N LYS A 203 -11.08 11.86 0.88
CA LYS A 203 -11.67 12.89 1.75
C LYS A 203 -11.06 12.67 3.12
N SER A 204 -10.36 13.65 3.62
CA SER A 204 -9.65 13.53 4.89
C SER A 204 -9.51 14.87 5.57
N GLU A 205 -9.45 14.85 6.88
CA GLU A 205 -9.14 15.99 7.73
C GLU A 205 -8.08 15.56 8.75
N ALA A 206 -7.06 16.38 8.93
CA ALA A 206 -5.99 16.10 9.87
C ALA A 206 -6.56 15.87 11.30
N GLY A 207 -6.22 14.73 11.89
CA GLY A 207 -6.72 14.28 13.20
C GLY A 207 -8.07 13.55 13.20
N SER A 208 -8.79 13.51 12.06
CA SER A 208 -10.16 12.95 11.97
C SER A 208 -10.25 11.66 11.15
N GLY A 209 -9.14 11.22 10.54
CA GLY A 209 -9.09 10.05 9.68
C GLY A 209 -9.27 10.33 8.20
N SER A 210 -9.47 9.27 7.41
CA SER A 210 -9.53 9.36 5.95
C SER A 210 -10.58 8.44 5.36
N VAL A 211 -11.13 8.85 4.23
CA VAL A 211 -11.99 8.03 3.36
C VAL A 211 -11.37 8.00 1.97
N PHE A 212 -10.87 6.83 1.58
CA PHE A 212 -10.44 6.57 0.22
C PHE A 212 -11.58 5.92 -0.57
N GLN A 213 -11.93 6.49 -1.71
CA GLN A 213 -12.99 5.97 -2.58
C GLN A 213 -12.44 5.70 -3.97
N VAL A 214 -12.60 4.45 -4.41
CA VAL A 214 -12.27 3.98 -5.77
C VAL A 214 -13.56 3.71 -6.51
N LYS A 215 -13.70 4.24 -7.72
CA LYS A 215 -14.79 4.01 -8.65
C LYS A 215 -14.27 3.35 -9.91
N LEU A 216 -14.77 2.17 -10.22
CA LEU A 216 -14.42 1.42 -11.43
C LEU A 216 -15.65 1.32 -12.35
N PRO A 217 -15.56 1.69 -13.64
CA PRO A 217 -16.66 1.56 -14.58
C PRO A 217 -17.00 0.08 -14.82
N LEU A 218 -18.30 -0.26 -14.82
CA LEU A 218 -18.82 -1.60 -15.07
C LEU A 218 -19.01 -1.86 -16.57
#